data_375b7e9ae0c717bccfca82ef4083528a
#
_entry.id   375b7e9ae0c717bccfca82ef4083528a
#
_cell.length_a   1.000
_cell.length_b   1.000
_cell.length_c   1.000
_cell.angle_alpha   90.00
_cell.angle_beta   90.00
_cell.angle_gamma   90.00
#
_symmetry.space_group_name_H-M   'P 1'
#
loop_
_entity.id
_entity.type
_entity.pdbx_description
1 polymer ?
#
loop_
_entity_poly.entity_id
_entity_poly.type
_entity_poly.pdbx_seq_one_letter_code
_entity_poly.pdbx_strand_id
1 'polypeptide(L)'
;VDKDPSRTGTGLESRDIDWTALEAAAVSAMKNAYAPYSKFAVGAAALTADGRIVSGCNVENASYGLTLCAECALVGNLHMTGGGLLRAFYCVDAGGNILMPCGRCRQLLYEFRAPDMELMTTQGIKTMDQVLPDAFGPQHLEEPR
;
A
#
# COMPACT_ATOMS: atom_id res chain seq x y z
N VAL A 1 10.58 -31.82 -24.17
CA VAL A 1 10.14 -30.52 -23.62
C VAL A 1 9.30 -30.80 -22.40
N ASP A 2 9.95 -30.75 -21.26
CA ASP A 2 9.37 -31.05 -19.95
C ASP A 2 8.44 -29.90 -19.56
N LYS A 3 7.14 -30.17 -19.50
CA LYS A 3 6.17 -29.28 -18.88
C LYS A 3 6.03 -29.69 -17.44
N ASP A 4 6.75 -28.98 -16.57
CA ASP A 4 6.54 -29.07 -15.13
C ASP A 4 5.13 -28.60 -14.78
N PRO A 5 4.23 -29.46 -14.26
CA PRO A 5 2.86 -29.09 -13.91
C PRO A 5 2.74 -28.29 -12.60
N SER A 6 3.84 -27.95 -11.93
CA SER A 6 3.83 -27.17 -10.70
C SER A 6 3.77 -25.63 -10.90
N ARG A 7 3.71 -25.18 -12.17
CA ARG A 7 3.67 -23.73 -12.52
C ARG A 7 2.26 -23.22 -12.86
N THR A 8 1.24 -23.67 -12.20
CA THR A 8 -0.09 -23.05 -12.29
C THR A 8 -0.31 -22.06 -11.13
N GLY A 9 0.66 -21.18 -10.91
CA GLY A 9 0.48 -20.03 -10.03
C GLY A 9 0.22 -18.80 -10.88
N THR A 10 -1.03 -18.36 -10.99
CA THR A 10 -1.42 -17.08 -11.63
C THR A 10 -1.10 -15.88 -10.75
N GLY A 11 -0.09 -15.97 -9.88
CA GLY A 11 0.46 -14.85 -9.12
C GLY A 11 1.66 -14.28 -9.85
N LEU A 12 1.63 -12.99 -10.19
CA LEU A 12 2.82 -12.26 -10.59
C LEU A 12 3.87 -12.47 -9.50
N GLU A 13 5.06 -12.95 -9.83
CA GLU A 13 6.17 -13.05 -8.90
C GLU A 13 6.71 -11.65 -8.54
N SER A 14 7.42 -11.47 -7.41
CA SER A 14 7.92 -10.16 -6.97
C SER A 14 8.78 -9.46 -8.01
N ARG A 15 9.51 -10.20 -8.86
CA ARG A 15 10.27 -9.69 -10.02
C ARG A 15 9.39 -9.10 -11.12
N ASP A 16 8.06 -9.36 -11.12
CA ASP A 16 7.10 -8.85 -12.09
C ASP A 16 6.45 -7.53 -11.65
N ILE A 17 6.83 -7.01 -10.49
CA ILE A 17 6.33 -5.74 -9.98
C ILE A 17 7.08 -4.60 -10.68
N ASP A 18 6.32 -3.75 -11.37
CA ASP A 18 6.86 -2.51 -11.95
C ASP A 18 6.92 -1.40 -10.89
N TRP A 19 8.01 -1.39 -10.14
CA TRP A 19 8.24 -0.40 -9.08
C TRP A 19 8.33 1.02 -9.61
N THR A 20 8.83 1.21 -10.84
CA THR A 20 8.89 2.52 -11.48
C THR A 20 7.50 3.07 -11.76
N ALA A 21 6.57 2.23 -12.20
CA ALA A 21 5.17 2.62 -12.41
C ALA A 21 4.48 2.98 -11.09
N LEU A 22 4.77 2.24 -10.00
CA LEU A 22 4.23 2.55 -8.68
C LEU A 22 4.78 3.86 -8.13
N GLU A 23 6.08 4.11 -8.29
CA GLU A 23 6.69 5.39 -7.93
C GLU A 23 6.02 6.55 -8.67
N ALA A 24 5.86 6.43 -9.99
CA ALA A 24 5.23 7.45 -10.80
C ALA A 24 3.78 7.73 -10.37
N ALA A 25 3.02 6.69 -10.05
CA ALA A 25 1.65 6.79 -9.57
C ALA A 25 1.59 7.47 -8.18
N ALA A 26 2.51 7.12 -7.27
CA ALA A 26 2.61 7.74 -5.95
C ALA A 26 2.95 9.23 -6.05
N VAL A 27 3.93 9.60 -6.89
CA VAL A 27 4.30 11.01 -7.14
C VAL A 27 3.13 11.78 -7.75
N SER A 28 2.42 11.19 -8.71
CA SER A 28 1.23 11.82 -9.30
C SER A 28 0.13 12.05 -8.26
N ALA A 29 -0.14 11.08 -7.40
CA ALA A 29 -1.12 11.21 -6.32
C ALA A 29 -0.70 12.30 -5.32
N MET A 30 0.56 12.36 -4.95
CA MET A 30 1.11 13.35 -4.02
C MET A 30 0.82 14.79 -4.45
N LYS A 31 0.83 15.06 -5.76
CA LYS A 31 0.54 16.39 -6.30
C LYS A 31 -0.89 16.86 -6.04
N ASN A 32 -1.81 15.96 -5.74
CA ASN A 32 -3.20 16.26 -5.40
C ASN A 32 -3.43 16.42 -3.89
N ALA A 33 -2.41 16.25 -3.07
CA ALA A 33 -2.53 16.32 -1.61
C ALA A 33 -3.12 17.66 -1.15
N TYR A 34 -3.99 17.60 -0.14
CA TYR A 34 -4.49 18.78 0.54
C TYR A 34 -3.84 18.85 1.93
N ALA A 35 -2.75 19.60 2.02
CA ALA A 35 -1.95 19.69 3.25
C ALA A 35 -1.65 21.17 3.63
N PRO A 36 -2.69 22.01 3.84
CA PRO A 36 -2.49 23.43 4.10
C PRO A 36 -1.90 23.73 5.47
N TYR A 37 -2.05 22.82 6.43
CA TYR A 37 -1.63 22.99 7.83
C TYR A 37 -0.19 22.51 8.03
N SER A 38 0.09 21.26 7.70
CA SER A 38 1.42 20.67 7.87
C SER A 38 2.41 21.08 6.79
N LYS A 39 1.92 21.42 5.60
CA LYS A 39 2.74 21.62 4.38
C LYS A 39 3.50 20.34 3.98
N PHE A 40 3.02 19.19 4.42
CA PHE A 40 3.65 17.90 4.18
C PHE A 40 2.75 17.04 3.27
N ALA A 41 2.99 17.13 1.97
CA ALA A 41 2.26 16.37 0.96
C ALA A 41 2.79 14.92 0.88
N VAL A 42 1.88 13.97 0.82
CA VAL A 42 2.17 12.54 0.72
C VAL A 42 1.33 11.91 -0.39
N GLY A 43 1.95 11.03 -1.16
CA GLY A 43 1.27 10.19 -2.13
C GLY A 43 1.61 8.73 -1.94
N ALA A 44 0.65 7.87 -2.18
CA ALA A 44 0.82 6.43 -2.11
C ALA A 44 0.23 5.74 -3.33
N ALA A 45 0.84 4.65 -3.74
CA ALA A 45 0.34 3.79 -4.80
C ALA A 45 0.52 2.32 -4.42
N ALA A 46 -0.38 1.49 -4.89
CA ALA A 46 -0.30 0.05 -4.66
C ALA A 46 -0.73 -0.73 -5.90
N LEU A 47 -0.13 -1.89 -6.07
CA LEU A 47 -0.53 -2.86 -7.07
C LEU A 47 -1.48 -3.86 -6.42
N THR A 48 -2.64 -4.07 -7.03
CA THR A 48 -3.58 -5.11 -6.60
C THR A 48 -3.16 -6.47 -7.13
N ALA A 49 -3.68 -7.53 -6.51
CA ALA A 49 -3.39 -8.91 -6.92
C ALA A 49 -3.86 -9.19 -8.37
N ASP A 50 -4.87 -8.48 -8.86
CA ASP A 50 -5.38 -8.60 -10.24
C ASP A 50 -4.72 -7.61 -11.22
N GLY A 51 -3.68 -6.89 -10.80
CA GLY A 51 -2.83 -6.09 -11.68
C GLY A 51 -3.24 -4.62 -11.86
N ARG A 52 -4.21 -4.11 -11.09
CA ARG A 52 -4.57 -2.68 -11.09
C ARG A 52 -3.62 -1.88 -10.21
N ILE A 53 -3.40 -0.62 -10.56
CA ILE A 53 -2.74 0.36 -9.68
C ILE A 53 -3.83 1.22 -9.05
N VAL A 54 -3.83 1.28 -7.72
CA VAL A 54 -4.66 2.19 -6.92
C VAL A 54 -3.77 3.19 -6.21
N SER A 55 -4.26 4.39 -5.98
CA SER A 55 -3.45 5.46 -5.39
C SER A 55 -4.26 6.34 -4.44
N GLY A 56 -3.57 7.15 -3.67
CA GLY A 56 -4.19 8.10 -2.77
C GLY A 56 -3.20 9.18 -2.34
N CYS A 57 -3.73 10.28 -1.83
CA CYS A 57 -2.96 11.37 -1.23
C CYS A 57 -3.52 11.71 0.14
N ASN A 58 -2.75 12.41 0.97
CA ASN A 58 -3.25 12.88 2.25
C ASN A 58 -4.20 14.06 2.07
N VAL A 59 -5.23 14.12 2.92
CA VAL A 59 -6.24 15.17 2.95
C VAL A 59 -6.41 15.62 4.39
N GLU A 60 -5.90 16.80 4.70
CA GLU A 60 -5.97 17.40 6.02
C GLU A 60 -7.31 18.07 6.28
N ASN A 61 -7.55 18.39 7.53
CA ASN A 61 -8.73 19.09 8.00
C ASN A 61 -8.32 20.05 9.12
N ALA A 62 -9.01 21.19 9.25
CA ALA A 62 -8.84 22.10 10.38
C ALA A 62 -9.09 21.40 11.73
N SER A 63 -9.95 20.40 11.76
CA SER A 63 -10.05 19.43 12.85
C SER A 63 -8.99 18.34 12.60
N TYR A 64 -7.84 18.46 13.24
CA TYR A 64 -6.67 17.62 12.97
C TYR A 64 -6.94 16.12 13.07
N GLY A 65 -7.84 15.73 13.98
CA GLY A 65 -8.23 14.32 14.14
C GLY A 65 -8.97 13.71 12.94
N LEU A 66 -9.46 14.54 12.00
CA LEU A 66 -10.14 14.09 10.78
C LEU A 66 -9.19 13.94 9.59
N THR A 67 -7.91 14.21 9.75
CA THR A 67 -6.92 14.07 8.68
C THR A 67 -6.87 12.62 8.18
N LEU A 68 -6.94 12.48 6.86
CA LEU A 68 -6.80 11.19 6.18
C LEU A 68 -5.39 11.07 5.63
N CYS A 69 -4.67 10.02 6.03
CA CYS A 69 -3.41 9.66 5.42
C CYS A 69 -3.59 9.24 3.96
N ALA A 70 -2.55 9.32 3.16
CA ALA A 70 -2.57 8.88 1.76
C ALA A 70 -3.02 7.41 1.61
N GLU A 71 -2.63 6.58 2.55
CA GLU A 71 -3.00 5.16 2.58
C GLU A 71 -4.49 4.95 2.83
N CYS A 72 -5.14 5.81 3.61
CA CYS A 72 -6.59 5.77 3.82
C CYS A 72 -7.33 6.05 2.51
N ALA A 73 -6.92 7.07 1.78
CA ALA A 73 -7.48 7.41 0.46
C ALA A 73 -7.24 6.28 -0.54
N LEU A 74 -6.04 5.68 -0.53
CA LEU A 74 -5.69 4.54 -1.36
C LEU A 74 -6.61 3.34 -1.10
N VAL A 75 -6.83 2.99 0.17
CA VAL A 75 -7.72 1.87 0.53
C VAL A 75 -9.17 2.18 0.14
N GLY A 76 -9.63 3.42 0.29
CA GLY A 76 -10.93 3.86 -0.22
C GLY A 76 -11.03 3.66 -1.73
N ASN A 77 -10.01 4.08 -2.48
CA ASN A 77 -9.93 3.89 -3.92
C ASN A 77 -9.89 2.40 -4.32
N LEU A 78 -9.17 1.57 -3.57
CA LEU A 78 -9.15 0.11 -3.77
C LEU A 78 -10.58 -0.45 -3.80
N HIS A 79 -11.38 -0.13 -2.79
CA HIS A 79 -12.75 -0.64 -2.69
C HIS A 79 -13.70 -0.03 -3.73
N MET A 80 -13.54 1.25 -4.07
CA MET A 80 -14.35 1.91 -5.08
C MET A 80 -14.08 1.43 -6.51
N THR A 81 -12.94 0.79 -6.74
CA THR A 81 -12.49 0.36 -8.08
C THR A 81 -12.41 -1.16 -8.25
N GLY A 82 -13.03 -1.92 -7.38
CA GLY A 82 -13.15 -3.37 -7.51
C GLY A 82 -12.69 -4.19 -6.32
N GLY A 83 -12.06 -3.57 -5.31
CA GLY A 83 -11.58 -4.28 -4.12
C GLY A 83 -10.37 -5.17 -4.39
N GLY A 84 -10.24 -6.24 -3.64
CA GLY A 84 -9.14 -7.19 -3.75
C GLY A 84 -8.00 -6.91 -2.78
N LEU A 85 -6.91 -7.65 -2.92
CA LEU A 85 -5.75 -7.58 -2.04
C LEU A 85 -4.61 -6.80 -2.67
N LEU A 86 -3.79 -6.20 -1.83
CA LEU A 86 -2.61 -5.44 -2.22
C LEU A 86 -1.38 -6.34 -2.29
N ARG A 87 -0.64 -6.24 -3.38
CA ARG A 87 0.55 -7.03 -3.63
C ARG A 87 1.86 -6.24 -3.54
N ALA A 88 1.81 -4.93 -3.84
CA ALA A 88 2.97 -4.05 -3.73
C ALA A 88 2.53 -2.66 -3.29
N PHE A 89 3.39 -1.95 -2.59
CA PHE A 89 3.10 -0.63 -2.05
C PHE A 89 4.30 0.30 -2.16
N TYR A 90 4.05 1.55 -2.53
CA TYR A 90 5.02 2.62 -2.65
C TYR A 90 4.45 3.93 -2.10
N CYS A 91 5.19 4.61 -1.24
CA CYS A 91 4.76 5.89 -0.66
C CYS A 91 5.89 6.93 -0.78
N VAL A 92 5.53 8.17 -1.08
CA VAL A 92 6.48 9.27 -1.28
C VAL A 92 6.06 10.54 -0.56
N ASP A 93 7.07 11.35 -0.20
CA ASP A 93 6.90 12.73 0.26
C ASP A 93 6.86 13.72 -0.93
N ALA A 94 6.79 15.03 -0.62
CA ALA A 94 6.72 16.07 -1.63
C ALA A 94 7.97 16.16 -2.53
N GLY A 95 9.10 15.66 -2.06
CA GLY A 95 10.35 15.59 -2.84
C GLY A 95 10.46 14.32 -3.69
N GLY A 96 9.47 13.45 -3.66
CA GLY A 96 9.52 12.16 -4.33
C GLY A 96 10.36 11.12 -3.60
N ASN A 97 10.77 11.39 -2.36
CA ASN A 97 11.55 10.46 -1.56
C ASN A 97 10.64 9.40 -0.96
N ILE A 98 11.16 8.17 -0.85
CA ILE A 98 10.44 7.07 -0.20
C ILE A 98 10.11 7.46 1.24
N LEU A 99 8.84 7.31 1.60
CA LEU A 99 8.31 7.56 2.92
C LEU A 99 7.72 6.27 3.49
N MET A 100 8.03 5.98 4.75
CA MET A 100 7.42 4.83 5.41
C MET A 100 6.03 5.20 5.93
N PRO A 101 5.02 4.34 5.76
CA PRO A 101 3.72 4.54 6.35
C PRO A 101 3.81 4.54 7.89
N CYS A 102 3.02 5.40 8.54
CA CYS A 102 2.94 5.41 10.00
C CYS A 102 2.34 4.09 10.54
N GLY A 103 2.41 3.89 11.86
CA GLY A 103 1.91 2.65 12.47
C GLY A 103 0.44 2.38 12.21
N ARG A 104 -0.40 3.43 12.25
CA ARG A 104 -1.83 3.33 11.91
C ARG A 104 -2.03 2.84 10.47
N CYS A 105 -1.28 3.37 9.52
CA CYS A 105 -1.38 2.99 8.12
C CYS A 105 -0.80 1.60 7.86
N ARG A 106 0.23 1.19 8.59
CA ARG A 106 0.72 -0.19 8.52
C ARG A 106 -0.34 -1.20 8.94
N GLN A 107 -1.08 -0.91 10.01
CA GLN A 107 -2.22 -1.72 10.44
C GLN A 107 -3.33 -1.75 9.38
N LEU A 108 -3.64 -0.60 8.78
CA LEU A 108 -4.63 -0.51 7.71
C LEU A 108 -4.24 -1.36 6.49
N LEU A 109 -3.00 -1.25 6.03
CA LEU A 109 -2.48 -2.01 4.89
C LEU A 109 -2.42 -3.51 5.20
N TYR A 110 -2.11 -3.87 6.43
CA TYR A 110 -2.06 -5.26 6.88
C TYR A 110 -3.37 -6.00 6.62
N GLU A 111 -4.51 -5.36 6.85
CA GLU A 111 -5.85 -5.94 6.60
C GLU A 111 -6.03 -6.38 5.15
N PHE A 112 -5.53 -5.59 4.20
CA PHE A 112 -5.75 -5.79 2.76
C PHE A 112 -4.55 -6.37 2.03
N ARG A 113 -3.57 -6.91 2.76
CA ARG A 113 -2.37 -7.49 2.14
C ARG A 113 -2.67 -8.81 1.44
N ALA A 114 -2.10 -8.99 0.26
CA ALA A 114 -1.86 -10.34 -0.27
C ALA A 114 -0.78 -11.04 0.57
N PRO A 115 -0.77 -12.37 0.62
CA PRO A 115 0.23 -13.10 1.43
C PRO A 115 1.69 -12.78 1.10
N ASP A 116 1.95 -12.41 -0.14
CA ASP A 116 3.27 -12.07 -0.68
C ASP A 116 3.49 -10.55 -0.84
N MET A 117 2.69 -9.73 -0.18
CA MET A 117 2.79 -8.26 -0.31
C MET A 117 4.18 -7.75 0.04
N GLU A 118 4.72 -6.93 -0.85
CA GLU A 118 6.00 -6.25 -0.71
C GLU A 118 5.81 -4.73 -0.64
N LEU A 119 6.64 -4.08 0.16
CA LEU A 119 6.67 -2.62 0.29
C LEU A 119 8.05 -2.10 -0.06
N MET A 120 8.10 -1.03 -0.85
CA MET A 120 9.34 -0.28 -1.04
C MET A 120 9.65 0.51 0.22
N THR A 121 10.84 0.32 0.77
CA THR A 121 11.28 1.01 1.99
C THR A 121 12.59 1.74 1.76
N THR A 122 12.97 2.61 2.69
CA THR A 122 14.27 3.29 2.65
C THR A 122 15.46 2.33 2.76
N GLN A 123 15.21 1.08 3.11
CA GLN A 123 16.23 0.02 3.22
C GLN A 123 16.01 -1.10 2.19
N GLY A 124 15.29 -0.81 1.09
CA GLY A 124 14.96 -1.78 0.08
C GLY A 124 13.56 -2.39 0.25
N ILE A 125 13.29 -3.44 -0.49
CA ILE A 125 11.99 -4.11 -0.49
C ILE A 125 11.85 -4.95 0.78
N LYS A 126 10.70 -4.82 1.47
CA LYS A 126 10.35 -5.60 2.66
C LYS A 126 8.96 -6.16 2.55
N THR A 127 8.71 -7.24 3.27
CA THR A 127 7.37 -7.82 3.42
C THR A 127 6.55 -7.03 4.46
N MET A 128 5.23 -7.24 4.45
CA MET A 128 4.36 -6.64 5.46
C MET A 128 4.72 -7.10 6.88
N ASP A 129 5.08 -8.37 7.07
CA ASP A 129 5.48 -8.91 8.36
C ASP A 129 6.77 -8.28 8.89
N GLN A 130 7.67 -7.83 8.01
CA GLN A 130 8.88 -7.13 8.41
C GLN A 130 8.63 -5.69 8.85
N VAL A 131 7.61 -5.02 8.30
CA VAL A 131 7.29 -3.63 8.66
C VAL A 131 6.24 -3.52 9.78
N LEU A 132 5.50 -4.59 10.05
CA LEU A 132 4.54 -4.70 11.15
C LEU A 132 4.64 -6.09 11.78
N PRO A 133 5.73 -6.40 12.52
CA PRO A 133 5.88 -7.69 13.17
C PRO A 133 4.84 -7.89 14.28
N ASP A 134 4.47 -9.15 14.52
CA ASP A 134 3.51 -9.55 15.56
C ASP A 134 2.18 -8.81 15.47
N ALA A 135 1.68 -8.59 14.25
CA ALA A 135 0.54 -7.71 14.00
C ALA A 135 -0.77 -8.32 14.51
N PHE A 136 -1.62 -7.45 15.05
CA PHE A 136 -3.03 -7.78 15.29
C PHE A 136 -3.77 -7.90 13.95
N GLY A 137 -4.64 -8.88 13.82
CA GLY A 137 -5.40 -9.09 12.59
C GLY A 137 -6.72 -9.83 12.82
N PRO A 138 -7.51 -10.03 11.75
CA PRO A 138 -8.84 -10.66 11.83
C PRO A 138 -8.84 -12.03 12.51
N GLN A 139 -7.76 -12.78 12.40
CA GLN A 139 -7.61 -14.10 13.03
C GLN A 139 -7.72 -14.05 14.55
N HIS A 140 -7.44 -12.91 15.19
CA HIS A 140 -7.54 -12.72 16.64
C HIS A 140 -8.98 -12.45 17.10
N LEU A 141 -9.90 -12.17 16.17
CA LEU A 141 -11.31 -11.93 16.43
C LEU A 141 -12.16 -13.21 16.24
N GLU A 142 -11.56 -14.29 15.75
CA GLU A 142 -12.24 -15.57 15.63
C GLU A 142 -12.47 -16.14 17.03
N GLU A 143 -13.71 -16.54 17.34
CA GLU A 143 -14.01 -17.19 18.60
C GLU A 143 -13.28 -18.53 18.71
N PRO A 144 -12.70 -18.86 19.87
CA PRO A 144 -12.12 -20.17 20.07
C PRO A 144 -13.23 -21.22 19.92
N ARG A 145 -13.03 -22.13 18.98
CA ARG A 145 -13.92 -23.27 18.75
C ARG A 145 -13.64 -24.38 19.75
#